data_d4dea19603fb710d62e12fa8f819501a
#
_entry.id   d4dea19603fb710d62e12fa8f819501a
#
_cell.length_a   1.000
_cell.length_b   1.000
_cell.length_c   1.000
_cell.angle_alpha   90.00
_cell.angle_beta   90.00
_cell.angle_gamma   90.00
#
_symmetry.space_group_name_H-M   'P 1'
#
loop_
_entity.id
_entity.type
_entity.pdbx_description
1 polymer ?
#
loop_
_entity_poly.entity_id
_entity_poly.type
_entity_poly.pdbx_seq_one_letter_code
_entity_poly.pdbx_strand_id
1 'polypeptide(L)'
;MRLLVIDGNSIANRAFYGIKLLTTKDGRYTNAIYGFLNILLSLLKECQPDEVAVAFDLKAPTFRHKMYDGYKATRHAMPEELAQQMPVLKQLLADLGYRTVTAEGGEADDILGTLAAACAARKDDCFLATGDRDSLQLVSESTTVLLAATVMGRSKTVVMDEDAIQEKYGLAPKQLIEVKSLMGDTSDNIPGVKGIGEKTALSLVQAFGSLEGVYQNIDDKRIQPKQREHLLEDTPMAELSHTLGTIRTAAPIDTAEGSYTVGEGNKPAAVRLLQELEIHSLIPRFGLDGVAPEAAAEEEAVELPEAELTPLPLTPAGHYLVAARPAVTGKQGTRNVVLQPESWYAVQDTTVYPLEDADLVRLLDNADVTLDVFNSAPLYAKAMAAGGWGSSIVWDGKLAAYLLDASASKYQISELIPAYKAAAAFTCTDYPDAGRLADLFARMKAEITACGEDALYNEIEFPLAQVLADMTRTGVLVDKDGIEQFGVKLREELEQVLTRIHMETGSATFNPNSPKQLGEMLFDTMGLPHGKKTQRGWSTDAETLESLREYPLVEDVLQYRAYQKLNSTYVEGLLKVIGEDGRIHSTFNQTEARTGRRSSDNPNLQNIPIRTELGSQLRAYFVA
;
A
#
# COMPACT_ATOMS: atom_id res chain seq x y z
N MET A 1 -30.09 2.88 28.40
CA MET A 1 -29.17 3.76 27.64
C MET A 1 -28.87 3.13 26.26
N ARG A 2 -28.39 3.94 25.32
CA ARG A 2 -27.99 3.48 23.98
C ARG A 2 -26.51 3.72 23.79
N LEU A 3 -25.73 2.65 23.60
CA LEU A 3 -24.32 2.74 23.31
C LEU A 3 -24.08 2.40 21.81
N LEU A 4 -23.41 3.30 21.09
CA LEU A 4 -22.88 3.03 19.76
C LEU A 4 -21.39 2.67 19.86
N VAL A 5 -21.02 1.48 19.42
CA VAL A 5 -19.62 1.04 19.33
C VAL A 5 -19.23 0.92 17.85
N ILE A 6 -18.20 1.63 17.46
CA ILE A 6 -17.72 1.68 16.09
C ILE A 6 -16.39 0.93 15.98
N ASP A 7 -16.31 -0.04 15.09
CA ASP A 7 -15.05 -0.63 14.66
C ASP A 7 -14.28 0.38 13.79
N GLY A 8 -13.35 1.09 14.41
CA GLY A 8 -12.62 2.19 13.78
C GLY A 8 -11.79 1.75 12.58
N ASN A 9 -11.14 0.58 12.66
CA ASN A 9 -10.33 0.05 11.56
C ASN A 9 -11.21 -0.37 10.38
N SER A 10 -12.27 -1.11 10.63
CA SER A 10 -13.18 -1.59 9.59
C SER A 10 -13.88 -0.44 8.87
N ILE A 11 -14.42 0.53 9.62
CA ILE A 11 -15.10 1.69 9.04
C ILE A 11 -14.13 2.62 8.30
N ALA A 12 -12.90 2.82 8.79
CA ALA A 12 -11.88 3.60 8.09
C ALA A 12 -11.44 2.96 6.77
N ASN A 13 -11.20 1.65 6.77
CA ASN A 13 -10.92 0.89 5.54
C ASN A 13 -12.06 1.02 4.54
N ARG A 14 -13.30 0.86 5.00
CA ARG A 14 -14.46 1.00 4.13
C ARG A 14 -14.60 2.40 3.54
N ALA A 15 -14.37 3.43 4.33
CA ALA A 15 -14.38 4.81 3.88
C ALA A 15 -13.29 5.05 2.82
N PHE A 16 -12.10 4.50 3.05
CA PHE A 16 -10.96 4.60 2.14
C PHE A 16 -11.26 4.01 0.75
N TYR A 17 -11.77 2.77 0.70
CA TYR A 17 -12.08 2.11 -0.56
C TYR A 17 -13.42 2.54 -1.17
N GLY A 18 -14.33 3.12 -0.37
CA GLY A 18 -15.64 3.61 -0.81
C GLY A 18 -15.62 4.98 -1.47
N ILE A 19 -14.57 5.77 -1.26
CA ILE A 19 -14.41 7.12 -1.80
C ILE A 19 -13.12 7.18 -2.61
N LYS A 20 -13.17 7.83 -3.79
CA LYS A 20 -11.95 8.09 -4.56
C LYS A 20 -10.94 8.83 -3.70
N LEU A 21 -9.66 8.59 -3.94
CA LEU A 21 -8.59 9.30 -3.25
C LEU A 21 -8.82 10.82 -3.34
N LEU A 22 -8.91 11.45 -2.18
CA LEU A 22 -9.00 12.89 -2.00
C LEU A 22 -7.71 13.34 -1.32
N THR A 23 -7.17 14.44 -1.80
CA THR A 23 -5.98 15.07 -1.23
C THR A 23 -6.23 16.54 -1.01
N THR A 24 -5.61 17.09 0.01
CA THR A 24 -5.48 18.55 0.19
C THR A 24 -4.54 19.13 -0.86
N LYS A 25 -4.46 20.43 -0.97
CA LYS A 25 -3.54 21.11 -1.90
C LYS A 25 -2.07 20.82 -1.62
N ASP A 26 -1.72 20.57 -0.38
CA ASP A 26 -0.39 20.15 0.08
C ASP A 26 -0.14 18.63 -0.01
N GLY A 27 -1.10 17.88 -0.58
CA GLY A 27 -0.93 16.46 -0.93
C GLY A 27 -1.31 15.46 0.16
N ARG A 28 -1.81 15.87 1.31
CA ARG A 28 -2.26 14.95 2.38
C ARG A 28 -3.54 14.23 1.96
N TYR A 29 -3.60 12.92 2.18
CA TYR A 29 -4.78 12.11 1.90
C TYR A 29 -5.88 12.35 2.95
N THR A 30 -7.15 12.48 2.51
CA THR A 30 -8.27 12.84 3.38
C THR A 30 -9.54 12.01 3.17
N ASN A 31 -9.56 11.15 2.15
CA ASN A 31 -10.76 10.38 1.77
C ASN A 31 -11.28 9.45 2.87
N ALA A 32 -10.38 8.78 3.62
CA ALA A 32 -10.78 7.90 4.73
C ALA A 32 -11.37 8.70 5.89
N ILE A 33 -10.73 9.81 6.26
CA ILE A 33 -11.23 10.71 7.33
C ILE A 33 -12.59 11.27 6.95
N TYR A 34 -12.70 11.84 5.74
CA TYR A 34 -13.96 12.39 5.24
C TYR A 34 -15.09 11.34 5.23
N GLY A 35 -14.79 10.16 4.72
CA GLY A 35 -15.77 9.07 4.66
C GLY A 35 -16.17 8.54 6.02
N PHE A 36 -15.19 8.35 6.93
CA PHE A 36 -15.44 7.93 8.31
C PHE A 36 -16.37 8.89 9.04
N LEU A 37 -16.08 10.19 9.00
CA LEU A 37 -16.88 11.21 9.65
C LEU A 37 -18.31 11.30 9.08
N ASN A 38 -18.49 11.11 7.78
CA ASN A 38 -19.81 11.03 7.18
C ASN A 38 -20.60 9.81 7.65
N ILE A 39 -19.93 8.64 7.76
CA ILE A 39 -20.56 7.43 8.31
C ILE A 39 -20.92 7.65 9.78
N LEU A 40 -20.01 8.21 10.60
CA LEU A 40 -20.26 8.55 11.99
C LEU A 40 -21.50 9.43 12.13
N LEU A 41 -21.61 10.53 11.38
CA LEU A 41 -22.79 11.42 11.40
C LEU A 41 -24.09 10.69 11.00
N SER A 42 -24.03 9.75 10.07
CA SER A 42 -25.18 8.93 9.69
C SER A 42 -25.62 8.02 10.83
N LEU A 43 -24.65 7.34 11.47
CA LEU A 43 -24.89 6.45 12.60
C LEU A 43 -25.45 7.20 13.83
N LEU A 44 -24.90 8.38 14.15
CA LEU A 44 -25.41 9.23 15.22
C LEU A 44 -26.88 9.62 15.00
N LYS A 45 -27.23 9.94 13.76
CA LYS A 45 -28.61 10.28 13.37
C LYS A 45 -29.55 9.07 13.46
N GLU A 46 -29.08 7.89 13.07
CA GLU A 46 -29.86 6.66 13.01
C GLU A 46 -30.10 6.08 14.40
N CYS A 47 -29.04 5.95 15.21
CA CYS A 47 -29.10 5.31 16.53
C CYS A 47 -29.48 6.27 17.65
N GLN A 48 -29.23 7.56 17.50
CA GLN A 48 -29.38 8.57 18.58
C GLN A 48 -28.79 8.07 19.92
N PRO A 49 -27.49 7.73 19.93
CA PRO A 49 -26.85 7.11 21.08
C PRO A 49 -26.62 8.12 22.22
N ASP A 50 -26.67 7.64 23.44
CA ASP A 50 -26.28 8.39 24.66
C ASP A 50 -24.75 8.37 24.84
N GLU A 51 -24.10 7.28 24.37
CA GLU A 51 -22.65 7.04 24.46
C GLU A 51 -22.09 6.54 23.12
N VAL A 52 -20.84 6.90 22.82
CA VAL A 52 -20.14 6.48 21.61
C VAL A 52 -18.72 6.04 21.94
N ALA A 53 -18.37 4.79 21.63
CA ALA A 53 -17.03 4.24 21.70
C ALA A 53 -16.49 3.95 20.30
N VAL A 54 -15.23 4.31 20.00
CA VAL A 54 -14.58 3.96 18.74
C VAL A 54 -13.41 3.02 19.02
N ALA A 55 -13.56 1.76 18.67
CA ALA A 55 -12.59 0.70 18.92
C ALA A 55 -11.51 0.68 17.82
N PHE A 56 -10.25 0.55 18.23
CA PHE A 56 -9.13 0.41 17.30
C PHE A 56 -8.21 -0.73 17.71
N ASP A 57 -7.66 -1.43 16.71
CA ASP A 57 -6.62 -2.42 16.90
C ASP A 57 -5.31 -1.78 17.34
N LEU A 58 -4.54 -2.50 18.16
CA LEU A 58 -3.14 -2.22 18.45
C LEU A 58 -2.24 -2.94 17.44
N LYS A 59 -1.07 -2.37 17.17
CA LYS A 59 -0.04 -3.03 16.31
C LYS A 59 0.66 -4.22 17.00
N ALA A 60 0.27 -4.58 18.21
CA ALA A 60 0.87 -5.66 18.98
C ALA A 60 0.24 -7.03 18.64
N PRO A 61 1.00 -8.14 18.72
CA PRO A 61 0.46 -9.48 18.52
C PRO A 61 -0.63 -9.79 19.55
N THR A 62 -1.78 -10.29 19.07
CA THR A 62 -2.91 -10.67 19.90
C THR A 62 -2.77 -12.10 20.41
N PHE A 63 -3.68 -12.55 21.29
CA PHE A 63 -3.70 -13.94 21.73
C PHE A 63 -3.89 -14.93 20.58
N ARG A 64 -4.60 -14.51 19.49
CA ARG A 64 -4.82 -15.33 18.29
C ARG A 64 -3.51 -15.58 17.54
N HIS A 65 -2.65 -14.57 17.41
CA HIS A 65 -1.31 -14.73 16.84
C HIS A 65 -0.42 -15.65 17.66
N LYS A 66 -0.55 -15.62 19.00
CA LYS A 66 0.21 -16.51 19.90
C LYS A 66 -0.28 -17.96 19.85
N MET A 67 -1.53 -18.18 19.46
CA MET A 67 -2.16 -19.51 19.38
C MET A 67 -1.92 -20.17 18.03
N TYR A 68 -1.87 -19.37 16.93
CA TYR A 68 -1.73 -19.87 15.58
C TYR A 68 -0.89 -18.92 14.72
N ASP A 69 0.31 -19.32 14.35
CA ASP A 69 1.26 -18.50 13.58
C ASP A 69 0.74 -18.10 12.19
N GLY A 70 -0.19 -18.90 11.64
CA GLY A 70 -0.86 -18.61 10.38
C GLY A 70 -1.95 -17.55 10.45
N TYR A 71 -2.37 -17.11 11.65
CA TYR A 71 -3.47 -16.16 11.80
C TYR A 71 -3.16 -14.81 11.13
N LYS A 72 -4.02 -14.41 10.22
CA LYS A 72 -3.88 -13.16 9.40
C LYS A 72 -2.58 -13.05 8.58
N ALA A 73 -1.80 -14.13 8.43
CA ALA A 73 -0.52 -14.13 7.72
C ALA A 73 -0.66 -13.77 6.22
N THR A 74 -1.84 -13.93 5.64
CA THR A 74 -2.14 -13.60 4.24
C THR A 74 -2.67 -12.18 4.04
N ARG A 75 -2.91 -11.42 5.11
CA ARG A 75 -3.40 -10.04 5.02
C ARG A 75 -2.31 -9.13 4.45
N HIS A 76 -2.68 -8.34 3.46
CA HIS A 76 -1.81 -7.25 2.97
C HIS A 76 -1.67 -6.15 4.02
N ALA A 77 -0.51 -5.51 4.04
CA ALA A 77 -0.31 -4.32 4.87
C ALA A 77 -1.32 -3.22 4.51
N MET A 78 -1.69 -2.39 5.50
CA MET A 78 -2.54 -1.24 5.28
C MET A 78 -1.90 -0.32 4.22
N PRO A 79 -2.66 0.15 3.21
CA PRO A 79 -2.15 1.13 2.25
C PRO A 79 -1.56 2.35 2.96
N GLU A 80 -0.47 2.87 2.47
CA GLU A 80 0.22 4.02 3.06
C GLU A 80 -0.69 5.24 3.16
N GLU A 81 -1.49 5.47 2.12
CA GLU A 81 -2.46 6.56 2.05
C GLU A 81 -3.53 6.47 3.15
N LEU A 82 -3.86 5.26 3.61
CA LEU A 82 -4.75 5.06 4.75
C LEU A 82 -3.97 5.15 6.06
N ALA A 83 -2.77 4.60 6.12
CA ALA A 83 -1.95 4.59 7.33
C ALA A 83 -1.64 6.02 7.82
N GLN A 84 -1.38 6.95 6.90
CA GLN A 84 -1.17 8.37 7.19
C GLN A 84 -2.42 9.05 7.78
N GLN A 85 -3.61 8.62 7.39
CA GLN A 85 -4.87 9.20 7.87
C GLN A 85 -5.29 8.71 9.26
N MET A 86 -4.85 7.52 9.69
CA MET A 86 -5.29 6.90 10.95
C MET A 86 -4.93 7.71 12.21
N PRO A 87 -3.69 8.24 12.38
CA PRO A 87 -3.37 9.08 13.53
C PRO A 87 -4.19 10.36 13.56
N VAL A 88 -4.37 10.99 12.40
CA VAL A 88 -5.14 12.24 12.24
C VAL A 88 -6.62 12.02 12.54
N LEU A 89 -7.17 10.89 12.08
CA LEU A 89 -8.55 10.50 12.40
C LEU A 89 -8.76 10.32 13.92
N LYS A 90 -7.83 9.62 14.59
CA LYS A 90 -7.91 9.42 16.06
C LYS A 90 -7.82 10.74 16.82
N GLN A 91 -6.93 11.64 16.39
CA GLN A 91 -6.83 12.98 16.98
C GLN A 91 -8.13 13.76 16.79
N LEU A 92 -8.67 13.78 15.58
CA LEU A 92 -9.90 14.49 15.27
C LEU A 92 -11.11 13.95 16.04
N LEU A 93 -11.19 12.63 16.23
CA LEU A 93 -12.23 12.01 17.08
C LEU A 93 -12.10 12.48 18.53
N ALA A 94 -10.89 12.54 19.08
CA ALA A 94 -10.65 13.05 20.43
C ALA A 94 -11.02 14.53 20.55
N ASP A 95 -10.65 15.35 19.57
CA ASP A 95 -10.97 16.78 19.52
C ASP A 95 -12.48 17.03 19.37
N LEU A 96 -13.21 16.11 18.72
CA LEU A 96 -14.68 16.11 18.64
C LEU A 96 -15.35 15.54 19.91
N GLY A 97 -14.59 15.10 20.91
CA GLY A 97 -15.10 14.56 22.18
C GLY A 97 -15.41 13.07 22.17
N TYR A 98 -15.11 12.32 21.11
CA TYR A 98 -15.32 10.88 21.06
C TYR A 98 -14.14 10.11 21.67
N ARG A 99 -14.47 9.15 22.54
CA ARG A 99 -13.46 8.30 23.18
C ARG A 99 -13.04 7.16 22.28
N THR A 100 -11.74 7.05 21.99
CA THR A 100 -11.14 5.90 21.30
C THR A 100 -10.73 4.84 22.31
N VAL A 101 -10.91 3.56 21.98
CA VAL A 101 -10.65 2.42 22.86
C VAL A 101 -9.74 1.42 22.17
N THR A 102 -8.77 0.91 22.91
CA THR A 102 -7.87 -0.17 22.48
C THR A 102 -7.74 -1.19 23.62
N ALA A 103 -7.45 -2.46 23.29
CA ALA A 103 -7.28 -3.52 24.28
C ALA A 103 -5.95 -4.26 24.07
N GLU A 104 -5.11 -4.32 25.11
CA GLU A 104 -3.87 -5.09 25.04
C GLU A 104 -4.14 -6.59 24.86
N GLY A 105 -3.46 -7.21 23.89
CA GLY A 105 -3.58 -8.63 23.58
C GLY A 105 -4.91 -9.05 22.95
N GLY A 106 -5.84 -8.12 22.72
CA GLY A 106 -7.11 -8.30 22.02
C GLY A 106 -7.17 -7.54 20.70
N GLU A 107 -8.28 -7.68 20.00
CA GLU A 107 -8.62 -6.98 18.76
C GLU A 107 -9.84 -6.07 18.96
N ALA A 108 -10.13 -5.20 18.00
CA ALA A 108 -11.31 -4.32 18.05
C ALA A 108 -12.60 -5.13 18.25
N ASP A 109 -12.74 -6.30 17.64
CA ASP A 109 -13.89 -7.19 17.81
C ASP A 109 -14.08 -7.64 19.26
N ASP A 110 -12.99 -7.89 20.01
CA ASP A 110 -13.07 -8.26 21.43
C ASP A 110 -13.53 -7.05 22.29
N ILE A 111 -13.24 -5.82 21.86
CA ILE A 111 -13.79 -4.60 22.46
C ILE A 111 -15.30 -4.52 22.21
N LEU A 112 -15.72 -4.72 20.95
CA LEU A 112 -17.15 -4.75 20.56
C LEU A 112 -17.91 -5.79 21.40
N GLY A 113 -17.37 -7.02 21.49
CA GLY A 113 -17.96 -8.11 22.27
C GLY A 113 -18.07 -7.79 23.75
N THR A 114 -17.04 -7.16 24.32
CA THR A 114 -17.02 -6.79 25.76
C THR A 114 -18.05 -5.71 26.07
N LEU A 115 -18.16 -4.68 25.24
CA LEU A 115 -19.15 -3.61 25.43
C LEU A 115 -20.58 -4.11 25.19
N ALA A 116 -20.79 -4.98 24.19
CA ALA A 116 -22.09 -5.64 23.98
C ALA A 116 -22.52 -6.46 25.19
N ALA A 117 -21.61 -7.27 25.76
CA ALA A 117 -21.90 -8.05 26.97
C ALA A 117 -22.20 -7.15 28.19
N ALA A 118 -21.49 -6.04 28.33
CA ALA A 118 -21.75 -5.06 29.40
C ALA A 118 -23.12 -4.40 29.26
N CYS A 119 -23.52 -4.01 28.04
CA CYS A 119 -24.85 -3.49 27.75
C CYS A 119 -25.94 -4.51 28.05
N ALA A 120 -25.76 -5.77 27.62
CA ALA A 120 -26.71 -6.84 27.91
C ALA A 120 -26.90 -7.08 29.41
N ALA A 121 -25.82 -7.01 30.20
CA ALA A 121 -25.89 -7.16 31.65
C ALA A 121 -26.69 -6.01 32.32
N ARG A 122 -26.66 -4.79 31.76
CA ARG A 122 -27.39 -3.63 32.24
C ARG A 122 -28.79 -3.47 31.62
N LYS A 123 -29.12 -4.26 30.62
CA LYS A 123 -30.32 -4.14 29.76
C LYS A 123 -30.36 -2.83 28.97
N ASP A 124 -29.20 -2.40 28.51
CA ASP A 124 -29.02 -1.25 27.62
C ASP A 124 -29.01 -1.69 26.16
N ASP A 125 -29.43 -0.82 25.23
CA ASP A 125 -29.31 -1.08 23.80
C ASP A 125 -27.86 -0.86 23.34
N CYS A 126 -27.32 -1.79 22.58
CA CYS A 126 -25.98 -1.73 21.99
C CYS A 126 -26.04 -1.80 20.47
N PHE A 127 -25.46 -0.82 19.79
CA PHE A 127 -25.34 -0.79 18.35
C PHE A 127 -23.87 -0.97 17.96
N LEU A 128 -23.56 -2.01 17.20
CA LEU A 128 -22.20 -2.32 16.75
C LEU A 128 -22.05 -1.97 15.27
N ALA A 129 -21.31 -0.92 14.95
CA ALA A 129 -21.06 -0.50 13.57
C ALA A 129 -19.74 -1.06 13.07
N THR A 130 -19.78 -2.01 12.15
CA THR A 130 -18.61 -2.67 11.56
C THR A 130 -18.87 -3.11 10.12
N GLY A 131 -17.84 -3.41 9.36
CA GLY A 131 -17.92 -4.11 8.07
C GLY A 131 -17.66 -5.60 8.19
N ASP A 132 -17.28 -6.09 9.39
CA ASP A 132 -16.96 -7.48 9.63
C ASP A 132 -18.21 -8.29 10.00
N ARG A 133 -18.40 -9.41 9.31
CA ARG A 133 -19.53 -10.32 9.56
C ARG A 133 -19.35 -11.17 10.81
N ASP A 134 -18.14 -11.25 11.33
CA ASP A 134 -17.87 -12.02 12.54
C ASP A 134 -18.60 -11.43 13.75
N SER A 135 -18.76 -10.12 13.78
CA SER A 135 -19.53 -9.43 14.79
C SER A 135 -21.01 -9.83 14.85
N LEU A 136 -21.56 -10.49 13.81
CA LEU A 136 -22.93 -11.01 13.81
C LEU A 136 -23.17 -12.04 14.92
N GLN A 137 -22.13 -12.74 15.39
CA GLN A 137 -22.23 -13.64 16.55
C GLN A 137 -22.60 -12.94 17.85
N LEU A 138 -22.44 -11.59 17.90
CA LEU A 138 -22.71 -10.76 19.09
C LEU A 138 -24.17 -10.27 19.17
N VAL A 139 -24.95 -10.45 18.10
CA VAL A 139 -26.36 -10.04 18.05
C VAL A 139 -27.14 -10.76 19.14
N SER A 140 -28.02 -9.99 19.80
CA SER A 140 -28.89 -10.48 20.89
C SER A 140 -30.10 -9.54 21.03
N GLU A 141 -31.01 -9.84 21.95
CA GLU A 141 -32.14 -8.98 22.28
C GLU A 141 -31.73 -7.50 22.53
N SER A 142 -30.55 -7.26 23.11
CA SER A 142 -30.01 -5.93 23.41
C SER A 142 -28.94 -5.43 22.43
N THR A 143 -28.46 -6.25 21.50
CA THR A 143 -27.36 -5.89 20.62
C THR A 143 -27.75 -6.04 19.16
N THR A 144 -27.66 -4.93 18.41
CA THR A 144 -27.90 -4.87 16.97
C THR A 144 -26.59 -4.55 16.23
N VAL A 145 -26.28 -5.29 15.17
CA VAL A 145 -25.12 -5.00 14.30
C VAL A 145 -25.54 -4.16 13.10
N LEU A 146 -24.89 -3.03 12.94
CA LEU A 146 -25.02 -2.13 11.80
C LEU A 146 -23.93 -2.46 10.80
N LEU A 147 -24.22 -3.46 9.95
CA LEU A 147 -23.24 -3.98 9.02
C LEU A 147 -23.09 -3.06 7.82
N ALA A 148 -21.88 -2.53 7.67
CA ALA A 148 -21.54 -1.74 6.51
C ALA A 148 -21.42 -2.66 5.27
N ALA A 149 -22.33 -2.58 4.31
CA ALA A 149 -22.39 -3.41 3.11
C ALA A 149 -22.38 -2.56 1.83
N THR A 150 -21.93 -3.13 0.71
CA THR A 150 -22.08 -2.53 -0.61
C THR A 150 -23.24 -3.21 -1.32
N VAL A 151 -24.33 -2.47 -1.54
CA VAL A 151 -25.53 -2.95 -2.23
C VAL A 151 -25.66 -2.19 -3.55
N MET A 152 -25.66 -2.89 -4.67
CA MET A 152 -25.73 -2.31 -6.02
C MET A 152 -24.69 -1.19 -6.27
N GLY A 153 -23.44 -1.38 -5.79
CA GLY A 153 -22.36 -0.42 -5.97
C GLY A 153 -22.43 0.83 -5.07
N ARG A 154 -23.38 0.89 -4.13
CA ARG A 154 -23.53 1.96 -3.15
C ARG A 154 -23.24 1.45 -1.74
N SER A 155 -22.55 2.25 -0.95
CA SER A 155 -22.37 1.99 0.48
C SER A 155 -23.70 2.11 1.20
N LYS A 156 -24.11 1.09 1.95
CA LYS A 156 -25.34 1.06 2.73
C LYS A 156 -25.07 0.38 4.07
N THR A 157 -25.69 0.88 5.12
CA THR A 157 -25.77 0.18 6.40
C THR A 157 -26.93 -0.81 6.35
N VAL A 158 -26.68 -2.05 6.73
CA VAL A 158 -27.69 -3.11 6.85
C VAL A 158 -27.85 -3.42 8.33
N VAL A 159 -29.06 -3.27 8.83
CA VAL A 159 -29.41 -3.61 10.21
C VAL A 159 -29.51 -5.12 10.34
N MET A 160 -28.79 -5.69 11.26
CA MET A 160 -28.74 -7.13 11.55
C MET A 160 -29.11 -7.33 13.03
N ASP A 161 -30.35 -7.71 13.24
CA ASP A 161 -30.90 -8.20 14.50
C ASP A 161 -31.10 -9.72 14.46
N GLU A 162 -31.67 -10.31 15.49
CA GLU A 162 -31.92 -11.78 15.56
C GLU A 162 -32.83 -12.24 14.42
N ASP A 163 -33.87 -11.47 14.10
CA ASP A 163 -34.83 -11.83 13.04
C ASP A 163 -34.15 -11.80 11.66
N ALA A 164 -33.35 -10.78 11.38
CA ALA A 164 -32.61 -10.66 10.12
C ALA A 164 -31.58 -11.79 9.95
N ILE A 165 -30.94 -12.23 11.05
CA ILE A 165 -30.02 -13.38 11.02
C ILE A 165 -30.80 -14.68 10.79
N GLN A 166 -31.92 -14.86 11.49
CA GLN A 166 -32.76 -16.03 11.31
C GLN A 166 -33.33 -16.11 9.87
N GLU A 167 -33.80 -15.00 9.31
CA GLU A 167 -34.30 -14.94 7.93
C GLU A 167 -33.20 -15.29 6.91
N LYS A 168 -32.00 -14.76 7.12
CA LYS A 168 -30.90 -14.89 6.16
C LYS A 168 -30.17 -16.22 6.23
N TYR A 169 -29.92 -16.74 7.43
CA TYR A 169 -29.07 -17.91 7.66
C TYR A 169 -29.83 -19.14 8.21
N GLY A 170 -31.05 -18.94 8.71
CA GLY A 170 -31.82 -19.99 9.38
C GLY A 170 -31.17 -20.46 10.70
N LEU A 171 -30.44 -19.60 11.37
CA LEU A 171 -29.63 -19.86 12.54
C LEU A 171 -29.79 -18.76 13.58
N ALA A 172 -29.56 -19.08 14.85
CA ALA A 172 -29.39 -18.09 15.90
C ALA A 172 -28.00 -17.41 15.76
N PRO A 173 -27.82 -16.15 16.22
CA PRO A 173 -26.56 -15.42 16.07
C PRO A 173 -25.32 -16.18 16.54
N LYS A 174 -25.37 -16.80 17.71
CA LYS A 174 -24.26 -17.59 18.28
C LYS A 174 -23.88 -18.82 17.46
N GLN A 175 -24.77 -19.31 16.60
CA GLN A 175 -24.49 -20.46 15.74
C GLN A 175 -23.63 -20.08 14.51
N LEU A 176 -23.45 -18.79 14.23
CA LEU A 176 -22.62 -18.35 13.11
C LEU A 176 -21.14 -18.68 13.33
N ILE A 177 -20.69 -18.71 14.60
CA ILE A 177 -19.32 -19.15 14.89
C ILE A 177 -19.13 -20.64 14.64
N GLU A 178 -20.15 -21.46 14.86
CA GLU A 178 -20.12 -22.90 14.57
C GLU A 178 -19.95 -23.15 13.07
N VAL A 179 -20.63 -22.35 12.24
CA VAL A 179 -20.46 -22.37 10.77
C VAL A 179 -19.04 -22.01 10.38
N LYS A 180 -18.50 -20.93 10.95
CA LYS A 180 -17.14 -20.47 10.68
C LYS A 180 -16.09 -21.50 11.13
N SER A 181 -16.33 -22.20 12.23
CA SER A 181 -15.45 -23.25 12.75
C SER A 181 -15.30 -24.41 11.78
N LEU A 182 -16.37 -24.74 11.05
CA LEU A 182 -16.37 -25.80 10.05
C LEU A 182 -15.79 -25.35 8.70
N MET A 183 -16.19 -24.16 8.20
CA MET A 183 -15.77 -23.72 6.87
C MET A 183 -14.41 -23.01 6.83
N GLY A 184 -13.91 -22.56 7.99
CA GLY A 184 -12.76 -21.68 8.07
C GLY A 184 -13.03 -20.25 7.59
N ASP A 185 -11.98 -19.45 7.54
CA ASP A 185 -12.00 -18.09 6.99
C ASP A 185 -10.70 -17.79 6.24
N THR A 186 -10.82 -17.60 4.95
CA THR A 186 -9.68 -17.28 4.08
C THR A 186 -9.13 -15.87 4.33
N SER A 187 -9.94 -14.92 4.80
CA SER A 187 -9.51 -13.54 5.05
C SER A 187 -8.60 -13.46 6.28
N ASP A 188 -8.85 -14.29 7.30
CA ASP A 188 -8.08 -14.38 8.52
C ASP A 188 -7.14 -15.59 8.57
N ASN A 189 -7.11 -16.33 7.46
CA ASN A 189 -6.35 -17.57 7.33
C ASN A 189 -6.68 -18.59 8.45
N ILE A 190 -7.98 -18.69 8.80
CA ILE A 190 -8.50 -19.68 9.74
C ILE A 190 -8.80 -20.96 8.95
N PRO A 191 -8.23 -22.12 9.34
CA PRO A 191 -8.19 -23.30 8.47
C PRO A 191 -9.54 -23.96 8.22
N GLY A 192 -10.41 -24.07 9.23
CA GLY A 192 -11.64 -24.87 9.15
C GLY A 192 -11.39 -26.36 8.90
N VAL A 193 -12.41 -27.06 8.38
CA VAL A 193 -12.36 -28.45 7.95
C VAL A 193 -12.20 -28.51 6.43
N LYS A 194 -11.19 -29.23 5.95
CA LYS A 194 -10.91 -29.35 4.51
C LYS A 194 -12.11 -29.88 3.74
N GLY A 195 -12.51 -29.17 2.69
CA GLY A 195 -13.63 -29.56 1.82
C GLY A 195 -15.02 -29.28 2.39
N ILE A 196 -15.13 -28.64 3.55
CA ILE A 196 -16.39 -28.13 4.10
C ILE A 196 -16.49 -26.63 3.77
N GLY A 197 -17.29 -26.29 2.77
CA GLY A 197 -17.57 -24.88 2.43
C GLY A 197 -18.83 -24.36 3.12
N GLU A 198 -19.12 -23.05 2.93
CA GLU A 198 -20.21 -22.33 3.59
C GLU A 198 -21.57 -23.06 3.53
N LYS A 199 -22.00 -23.52 2.35
CA LYS A 199 -23.28 -24.24 2.20
C LYS A 199 -23.36 -25.51 3.03
N THR A 200 -22.27 -26.27 3.06
CA THR A 200 -22.22 -27.53 3.82
C THR A 200 -22.18 -27.23 5.32
N ALA A 201 -21.35 -26.28 5.75
CA ALA A 201 -21.25 -25.86 7.14
C ALA A 201 -22.61 -25.35 7.67
N LEU A 202 -23.30 -24.47 6.91
CA LEU A 202 -24.66 -24.01 7.25
C LEU A 202 -25.64 -25.17 7.41
N SER A 203 -25.65 -26.10 6.45
CA SER A 203 -26.56 -27.28 6.52
C SER A 203 -26.28 -28.18 7.71
N LEU A 204 -25.01 -28.36 8.07
CA LEU A 204 -24.61 -29.17 9.23
C LEU A 204 -25.03 -28.50 10.55
N VAL A 205 -24.78 -27.19 10.68
CA VAL A 205 -25.16 -26.46 11.90
C VAL A 205 -26.68 -26.32 12.02
N GLN A 206 -27.41 -26.11 10.94
CA GLN A 206 -28.88 -26.14 10.94
C GLN A 206 -29.42 -27.51 11.37
N ALA A 207 -28.75 -28.60 10.98
CA ALA A 207 -29.18 -29.97 11.29
C ALA A 207 -28.83 -30.44 12.72
N PHE A 208 -27.70 -29.98 13.26
CA PHE A 208 -27.12 -30.52 14.51
C PHE A 208 -26.88 -29.45 15.60
N GLY A 209 -27.08 -28.18 15.28
CA GLY A 209 -27.10 -27.07 16.24
C GLY A 209 -25.73 -26.46 16.57
N SER A 210 -24.67 -27.24 16.66
CA SER A 210 -23.32 -26.76 17.03
C SER A 210 -22.24 -27.67 16.45
N LEU A 211 -20.98 -27.21 16.50
CA LEU A 211 -19.81 -28.01 16.17
C LEU A 211 -19.80 -29.32 16.97
N GLU A 212 -19.99 -29.23 18.27
CA GLU A 212 -20.09 -30.41 19.15
C GLU A 212 -21.24 -31.33 18.69
N GLY A 213 -22.42 -30.76 18.38
CA GLY A 213 -23.56 -31.52 17.88
C GLY A 213 -23.29 -32.25 16.57
N VAL A 214 -22.50 -31.65 15.65
CA VAL A 214 -22.04 -32.32 14.42
C VAL A 214 -21.17 -33.52 14.76
N TYR A 215 -20.20 -33.40 15.65
CA TYR A 215 -19.31 -34.52 16.06
C TYR A 215 -20.02 -35.60 16.86
N GLN A 216 -20.98 -35.24 17.72
CA GLN A 216 -21.80 -36.21 18.45
C GLN A 216 -22.69 -37.06 17.51
N ASN A 217 -23.05 -36.49 16.34
CA ASN A 217 -23.87 -37.15 15.34
C ASN A 217 -23.08 -37.50 14.07
N ILE A 218 -21.78 -37.77 14.19
CA ILE A 218 -20.88 -37.96 13.05
C ILE A 218 -21.29 -39.14 12.12
N ASP A 219 -22.06 -40.09 12.64
CA ASP A 219 -22.57 -41.27 11.94
C ASP A 219 -23.97 -41.04 11.32
N ASP A 220 -24.55 -39.85 11.47
CA ASP A 220 -25.87 -39.52 10.90
C ASP A 220 -25.82 -39.54 9.36
N LYS A 221 -26.89 -40.08 8.75
CA LYS A 221 -27.02 -40.22 7.29
C LYS A 221 -27.01 -38.90 6.53
N ARG A 222 -27.25 -37.78 7.21
CA ARG A 222 -27.17 -36.43 6.62
C ARG A 222 -25.73 -35.97 6.37
N ILE A 223 -24.75 -36.61 7.05
CA ILE A 223 -23.33 -36.39 6.85
C ILE A 223 -22.84 -37.39 5.81
N GLN A 224 -22.42 -36.89 4.65
CA GLN A 224 -21.92 -37.73 3.56
C GLN A 224 -20.60 -38.42 3.98
N PRO A 225 -20.28 -39.64 3.48
CA PRO A 225 -19.08 -40.38 3.86
C PRO A 225 -17.79 -39.59 3.75
N LYS A 226 -17.63 -38.79 2.67
CA LYS A 226 -16.45 -37.95 2.46
C LYS A 226 -16.39 -36.77 3.44
N GLN A 227 -17.52 -36.15 3.75
CA GLN A 227 -17.59 -35.08 4.75
C GLN A 227 -17.21 -35.62 6.14
N ARG A 228 -17.69 -36.80 6.48
CA ARG A 228 -17.35 -37.51 7.74
C ARG A 228 -15.84 -37.76 7.85
N GLU A 229 -15.22 -38.27 6.78
CA GLU A 229 -13.78 -38.50 6.73
C GLU A 229 -13.03 -37.19 7.05
N HIS A 230 -13.33 -36.11 6.34
CA HIS A 230 -12.71 -34.82 6.57
C HIS A 230 -12.96 -34.25 7.97
N LEU A 231 -14.19 -34.36 8.49
CA LEU A 231 -14.52 -33.93 9.85
C LEU A 231 -13.66 -34.67 10.90
N LEU A 232 -13.49 -35.99 10.76
CA LEU A 232 -12.68 -36.80 11.68
C LEU A 232 -11.18 -36.49 11.56
N GLU A 233 -10.68 -36.28 10.36
CA GLU A 233 -9.26 -35.94 10.11
C GLU A 233 -8.91 -34.56 10.67
N ASP A 234 -9.78 -33.57 10.46
CA ASP A 234 -9.52 -32.15 10.77
C ASP A 234 -10.20 -31.70 12.08
N THR A 235 -10.59 -32.61 12.98
CA THR A 235 -11.17 -32.24 14.29
C THR A 235 -10.35 -31.18 15.04
N PRO A 236 -9.00 -31.28 15.16
CA PRO A 236 -8.21 -30.26 15.84
C PRO A 236 -8.26 -28.90 15.14
N MET A 237 -8.39 -28.90 13.80
CA MET A 237 -8.49 -27.66 13.03
C MET A 237 -9.83 -26.97 13.20
N ALA A 238 -10.91 -27.74 13.31
CA ALA A 238 -12.24 -27.21 13.61
C ALA A 238 -12.30 -26.57 15.01
N GLU A 239 -11.72 -27.22 16.02
CA GLU A 239 -11.64 -26.70 17.40
C GLU A 239 -10.77 -25.44 17.48
N LEU A 240 -9.63 -25.44 16.79
CA LEU A 240 -8.77 -24.28 16.66
C LEU A 240 -9.53 -23.13 16.00
N SER A 241 -10.23 -23.40 14.90
CA SER A 241 -11.01 -22.41 14.16
C SER A 241 -12.14 -21.82 15.00
N HIS A 242 -12.81 -22.64 15.81
CA HIS A 242 -13.81 -22.19 16.77
C HIS A 242 -13.20 -21.21 17.80
N THR A 243 -12.03 -21.55 18.34
CA THR A 243 -11.35 -20.70 19.32
C THR A 243 -10.86 -19.39 18.72
N LEU A 244 -10.30 -19.42 17.50
CA LEU A 244 -9.81 -18.24 16.80
C LEU A 244 -10.94 -17.30 16.35
N GLY A 245 -12.06 -17.87 15.88
CA GLY A 245 -13.21 -17.09 15.40
C GLY A 245 -14.14 -16.59 16.50
N THR A 246 -14.03 -17.11 17.73
CA THR A 246 -14.86 -16.65 18.86
C THR A 246 -14.39 -15.30 19.36
N ILE A 247 -15.31 -14.34 19.38
CA ILE A 247 -15.07 -13.00 19.94
C ILE A 247 -15.12 -13.06 21.46
N ARG A 248 -14.08 -12.55 22.12
CA ARG A 248 -14.02 -12.47 23.58
C ARG A 248 -14.88 -11.32 24.10
N THR A 249 -15.50 -11.54 25.27
CA THR A 249 -16.42 -10.58 25.89
C THR A 249 -15.92 -10.06 27.24
N ALA A 250 -14.62 -10.21 27.50
CA ALA A 250 -13.96 -9.80 28.75
C ALA A 250 -12.58 -9.16 28.48
N ALA A 251 -12.51 -8.26 27.50
CA ALA A 251 -11.31 -7.45 27.26
C ALA A 251 -11.07 -6.49 28.44
N PRO A 252 -9.81 -6.15 28.76
CA PRO A 252 -9.47 -5.28 29.88
C PRO A 252 -9.71 -3.79 29.53
N ILE A 253 -10.97 -3.43 29.39
CA ILE A 253 -11.43 -2.08 29.05
C ILE A 253 -12.43 -1.57 30.08
N ASP A 254 -12.66 -0.25 30.08
CA ASP A 254 -13.69 0.35 30.90
C ASP A 254 -15.09 -0.01 30.36
N THR A 255 -15.94 -0.56 31.23
CA THR A 255 -17.32 -0.96 30.90
C THR A 255 -18.36 -0.26 31.73
N ALA A 256 -17.96 0.71 32.58
CA ALA A 256 -18.91 1.44 33.42
C ALA A 256 -19.85 2.31 32.58
N GLU A 257 -21.05 2.49 33.05
CA GLU A 257 -22.03 3.40 32.47
C GLU A 257 -21.50 4.84 32.50
N GLY A 258 -21.69 5.59 31.41
CA GLY A 258 -21.19 6.97 31.26
C GLY A 258 -19.73 7.06 30.78
N SER A 259 -19.01 5.94 30.70
CA SER A 259 -17.60 5.95 30.28
C SER A 259 -17.36 6.46 28.87
N TYR A 260 -18.36 6.39 28.02
CA TYR A 260 -18.28 6.75 26.59
C TYR A 260 -19.22 7.89 26.21
N THR A 261 -19.71 8.64 27.20
CA THR A 261 -20.45 9.89 26.97
C THR A 261 -19.57 10.82 26.14
N VAL A 262 -20.14 11.40 25.07
CA VAL A 262 -19.41 12.33 24.21
C VAL A 262 -19.05 13.57 25.02
N GLY A 263 -17.77 13.81 25.18
CA GLY A 263 -17.22 14.94 25.94
C GLY A 263 -17.27 16.25 25.14
N GLU A 264 -16.87 17.34 25.80
CA GLU A 264 -16.79 18.65 25.13
C GLU A 264 -15.72 18.68 24.02
N GLY A 265 -14.67 17.85 24.14
CA GLY A 265 -13.54 17.80 23.22
C GLY A 265 -12.73 19.11 23.20
N ASN A 266 -11.90 19.27 22.17
CA ASN A 266 -11.25 20.53 21.83
C ASN A 266 -11.82 21.06 20.50
N LYS A 267 -12.99 21.69 20.54
CA LYS A 267 -13.70 22.21 19.37
C LYS A 267 -12.84 23.15 18.51
N PRO A 268 -12.05 24.10 19.07
CA PRO A 268 -11.13 24.92 18.29
C PRO A 268 -10.08 24.11 17.52
N ALA A 269 -9.50 23.08 18.14
CA ALA A 269 -8.54 22.17 17.48
C ALA A 269 -9.23 21.34 16.39
N ALA A 270 -10.44 20.84 16.63
CA ALA A 270 -11.23 20.14 15.62
C ALA A 270 -11.50 21.01 14.39
N VAL A 271 -11.89 22.28 14.59
CA VAL A 271 -12.12 23.25 13.49
C VAL A 271 -10.83 23.48 12.71
N ARG A 272 -9.72 23.74 13.39
CA ARG A 272 -8.40 23.89 12.76
C ARG A 272 -8.05 22.67 11.89
N LEU A 273 -8.13 21.47 12.46
CA LEU A 273 -7.76 20.25 11.76
C LEU A 273 -8.68 19.98 10.56
N LEU A 274 -10.00 20.23 10.67
CA LEU A 274 -10.93 20.12 9.54
C LEU A 274 -10.62 21.15 8.43
N GLN A 275 -10.15 22.35 8.76
CA GLN A 275 -9.72 23.36 7.81
C GLN A 275 -8.42 22.96 7.12
N GLU A 276 -7.42 22.51 7.87
CA GLU A 276 -6.15 22.00 7.35
C GLU A 276 -6.32 20.81 6.40
N LEU A 277 -7.32 19.96 6.66
CA LEU A 277 -7.68 18.83 5.81
C LEU A 277 -8.59 19.23 4.64
N GLU A 278 -8.94 20.51 4.49
CA GLU A 278 -9.87 21.03 3.48
C GLU A 278 -11.27 20.38 3.54
N ILE A 279 -11.70 19.89 4.72
CA ILE A 279 -12.99 19.23 4.95
C ILE A 279 -14.01 20.24 5.53
N HIS A 280 -14.10 21.42 4.95
CA HIS A 280 -14.94 22.53 5.46
C HIS A 280 -16.42 22.18 5.56
N SER A 281 -16.92 21.29 4.70
CA SER A 281 -18.34 20.89 4.67
C SER A 281 -18.83 20.15 5.93
N LEU A 282 -17.92 19.62 6.74
CA LEU A 282 -18.25 18.91 7.96
C LEU A 282 -18.32 19.81 9.21
N ILE A 283 -17.69 21.00 9.17
CA ILE A 283 -17.71 21.95 10.30
C ILE A 283 -19.14 22.24 10.76
N PRO A 284 -20.08 22.69 9.90
CA PRO A 284 -21.45 22.94 10.33
C PRO A 284 -22.20 21.67 10.76
N ARG A 285 -21.86 20.54 10.17
CA ARG A 285 -22.55 19.28 10.47
C ARG A 285 -22.20 18.68 11.83
N PHE A 286 -21.04 19.05 12.40
CA PHE A 286 -20.66 18.75 13.78
C PHE A 286 -21.04 19.87 14.76
N GLY A 287 -21.81 20.89 14.33
CA GLY A 287 -22.23 22.00 15.18
C GLY A 287 -21.07 22.91 15.59
N LEU A 288 -20.06 23.02 14.78
CA LEU A 288 -18.87 23.83 15.02
C LEU A 288 -18.93 25.21 14.33
N ASP A 289 -20.13 25.60 13.85
CA ASP A 289 -20.34 26.93 13.28
C ASP A 289 -20.04 28.04 14.31
N GLY A 290 -19.23 29.01 13.87
CA GLY A 290 -18.84 30.14 14.71
C GLY A 290 -17.77 29.83 15.77
N VAL A 291 -17.28 28.59 15.84
CA VAL A 291 -16.13 28.26 16.68
C VAL A 291 -14.87 28.75 15.95
N ALA A 292 -14.12 29.66 16.55
CA ALA A 292 -12.82 30.09 16.02
C ALA A 292 -11.86 28.89 16.06
N PRO A 293 -11.08 28.64 14.97
CA PRO A 293 -10.06 27.62 15.04
C PRO A 293 -9.07 27.95 16.15
N GLU A 294 -8.58 26.93 16.83
CA GLU A 294 -7.44 27.11 17.71
C GLU A 294 -6.33 27.75 16.86
N ALA A 295 -5.80 28.88 17.30
CA ALA A 295 -4.57 29.38 16.73
C ALA A 295 -3.60 28.19 16.74
N ALA A 296 -3.05 27.84 15.58
CA ALA A 296 -1.97 26.84 15.55
C ALA A 296 -1.11 27.22 16.75
N ALA A 297 -0.88 26.27 17.68
CA ALA A 297 0.02 26.56 18.76
C ALA A 297 1.23 27.18 18.08
N GLU A 298 1.35 28.48 18.17
CA GLU A 298 2.60 29.12 17.95
C GLU A 298 3.49 28.41 18.98
N GLU A 299 4.23 27.37 18.56
CA GLU A 299 5.58 27.27 19.09
C GLU A 299 6.02 28.72 19.09
N GLU A 300 6.23 29.32 20.27
CA GLU A 300 6.66 30.72 20.40
C GLU A 300 7.55 30.95 19.19
N ALA A 301 7.08 31.79 18.26
CA ALA A 301 7.77 31.92 16.99
C ALA A 301 9.11 32.53 17.37
N VAL A 302 10.06 31.65 17.62
CA VAL A 302 11.46 32.01 17.67
C VAL A 302 11.64 32.58 16.26
N GLU A 303 11.73 33.91 16.15
CA GLU A 303 12.07 34.55 14.89
C GLU A 303 13.39 33.90 14.43
N LEU A 304 13.23 32.89 13.57
CA LEU A 304 14.38 32.23 12.99
C LEU A 304 15.05 33.24 12.06
N PRO A 305 16.37 33.32 12.08
CA PRO A 305 17.07 34.20 11.16
C PRO A 305 16.79 33.77 9.72
N GLU A 306 16.58 34.71 8.83
CA GLU A 306 16.57 34.44 7.38
C GLU A 306 17.99 34.12 6.93
N ALA A 307 18.17 33.06 6.16
CA ALA A 307 19.47 32.66 5.65
C ALA A 307 20.08 33.69 4.73
N GLU A 308 21.37 33.88 4.81
CA GLU A 308 22.13 34.62 3.81
C GLU A 308 22.34 33.75 2.57
N LEU A 309 21.88 34.24 1.40
CA LEU A 309 22.17 33.64 0.10
C LEU A 309 23.49 34.19 -0.43
N THR A 310 24.48 33.34 -0.51
CA THR A 310 25.84 33.73 -0.90
C THR A 310 26.37 32.80 -2.00
N PRO A 311 27.12 33.31 -2.99
CA PRO A 311 27.84 32.45 -3.93
C PRO A 311 28.84 31.54 -3.21
N LEU A 312 29.00 30.31 -3.71
CA LEU A 312 29.98 29.37 -3.14
C LEU A 312 31.40 29.98 -3.18
N PRO A 313 32.18 29.94 -2.09
CA PRO A 313 33.56 30.42 -2.08
C PRO A 313 34.38 29.80 -3.20
N LEU A 314 35.37 30.53 -3.72
CA LEU A 314 36.29 30.01 -4.74
C LEU A 314 37.12 28.81 -4.24
N THR A 315 37.43 28.79 -2.96
CA THR A 315 38.09 27.70 -2.23
C THR A 315 37.18 27.21 -1.12
N PRO A 316 36.17 26.34 -1.44
CA PRO A 316 35.28 25.81 -0.41
C PRO A 316 36.04 24.87 0.52
N ALA A 317 35.72 24.92 1.82
CA ALA A 317 36.30 24.04 2.85
C ALA A 317 35.26 23.78 3.95
N GLY A 318 35.40 22.63 4.63
CA GLY A 318 34.54 22.22 5.73
C GLY A 318 33.40 21.30 5.32
N HIS A 319 32.37 21.24 6.15
CA HIS A 319 31.25 20.34 5.96
C HIS A 319 30.05 21.08 5.38
N TYR A 320 29.47 20.51 4.33
CA TYR A 320 28.29 21.06 3.68
C TYR A 320 27.18 20.00 3.62
N LEU A 321 25.92 20.44 3.76
CA LEU A 321 24.74 19.66 3.44
C LEU A 321 24.30 20.03 2.03
N VAL A 322 24.13 19.05 1.15
CA VAL A 322 23.78 19.32 -0.27
C VAL A 322 22.46 18.65 -0.63
N ALA A 323 21.57 19.43 -1.19
CA ALA A 323 20.28 18.93 -1.66
C ALA A 323 19.83 19.63 -2.97
N ALA A 324 18.83 19.04 -3.62
CA ALA A 324 18.18 19.65 -4.76
C ALA A 324 16.79 20.11 -4.37
N ARG A 325 16.42 21.33 -4.82
CA ARG A 325 15.04 21.76 -4.90
C ARG A 325 14.43 21.15 -6.17
N PRO A 326 13.40 20.30 -6.06
CA PRO A 326 12.77 19.66 -7.23
C PRO A 326 12.24 20.67 -8.25
N ALA A 327 12.20 20.28 -9.51
CA ALA A 327 11.58 21.08 -10.56
C ALA A 327 10.07 21.25 -10.28
N VAL A 328 9.58 22.48 -10.40
CA VAL A 328 8.14 22.77 -10.32
C VAL A 328 7.55 22.65 -11.72
N THR A 329 6.58 21.74 -11.87
CA THR A 329 5.85 21.54 -13.13
C THR A 329 4.43 22.06 -13.04
N GLY A 330 3.90 22.60 -14.11
CA GLY A 330 2.52 23.06 -14.24
C GLY A 330 1.90 22.60 -15.55
N LYS A 331 0.61 22.88 -15.74
CA LYS A 331 -0.10 22.59 -16.99
C LYS A 331 -0.30 23.86 -17.80
N GLN A 332 0.09 23.83 -19.07
CA GLN A 332 -0.28 24.82 -20.07
C GLN A 332 -1.15 24.11 -21.12
N GLY A 333 -2.47 24.19 -20.95
CA GLY A 333 -3.41 23.37 -21.70
C GLY A 333 -3.28 21.89 -21.34
N THR A 334 -3.00 21.03 -22.33
CA THR A 334 -2.79 19.56 -22.13
C THR A 334 -1.32 19.18 -21.92
N ARG A 335 -0.39 20.13 -22.02
CA ARG A 335 1.06 19.86 -21.91
C ARG A 335 1.56 20.21 -20.51
N ASN A 336 2.37 19.30 -19.94
CA ASN A 336 3.15 19.61 -18.75
C ASN A 336 4.31 20.51 -19.16
N VAL A 337 4.51 21.62 -18.44
CA VAL A 337 5.62 22.55 -18.63
C VAL A 337 6.38 22.71 -17.32
N VAL A 338 7.69 22.82 -17.40
CA VAL A 338 8.53 23.11 -16.25
C VAL A 338 8.42 24.61 -15.98
N LEU A 339 7.87 24.98 -14.83
CA LEU A 339 7.75 26.37 -14.38
C LEU A 339 9.03 26.86 -13.71
N GLN A 340 9.67 25.97 -12.93
CA GLN A 340 10.97 26.19 -12.34
C GLN A 340 11.81 24.93 -12.52
N PRO A 341 13.04 25.02 -13.04
CA PRO A 341 13.92 23.86 -13.16
C PRO A 341 14.40 23.39 -11.79
N GLU A 342 14.86 22.16 -11.73
CA GLU A 342 15.59 21.64 -10.57
C GLU A 342 16.82 22.53 -10.31
N SER A 343 17.09 22.83 -9.05
CA SER A 343 18.23 23.63 -8.64
C SER A 343 18.89 23.05 -7.41
N TRP A 344 20.21 23.01 -7.42
CA TRP A 344 21.01 22.51 -6.32
C TRP A 344 21.41 23.63 -5.36
N TYR A 345 21.57 23.28 -4.10
CA TYR A 345 22.07 24.19 -3.07
C TYR A 345 22.89 23.43 -2.04
N ALA A 346 23.81 24.15 -1.43
CA ALA A 346 24.55 23.68 -0.25
C ALA A 346 24.21 24.55 0.97
N VAL A 347 24.30 23.96 2.13
CA VAL A 347 24.13 24.62 3.43
C VAL A 347 25.37 24.39 4.27
N GLN A 348 25.90 25.47 4.84
CA GLN A 348 26.93 25.43 5.86
C GLN A 348 26.52 26.40 6.97
N ASP A 349 26.35 25.89 8.17
CA ASP A 349 25.79 26.62 9.31
C ASP A 349 24.40 27.22 8.97
N THR A 350 24.27 28.54 8.88
CA THR A 350 23.05 29.28 8.51
C THR A 350 23.14 29.90 7.12
N THR A 351 24.17 29.62 6.34
CA THR A 351 24.39 30.17 5.00
C THR A 351 23.95 29.17 3.94
N VAL A 352 23.23 29.64 2.95
CA VAL A 352 22.79 28.85 1.81
C VAL A 352 23.51 29.30 0.55
N TYR A 353 24.10 28.36 -0.15
CA TYR A 353 24.84 28.54 -1.39
C TYR A 353 24.03 27.95 -2.56
N PRO A 354 23.37 28.75 -3.39
CA PRO A 354 22.84 28.26 -4.68
C PRO A 354 24.00 27.73 -5.53
N LEU A 355 23.82 26.53 -6.10
CA LEU A 355 24.89 25.84 -6.82
C LEU A 355 24.56 25.69 -8.29
N GLU A 356 25.49 26.07 -9.15
CA GLU A 356 25.54 25.66 -10.54
C GLU A 356 26.36 24.37 -10.71
N ASP A 357 26.34 23.77 -11.91
CA ASP A 357 27.10 22.53 -12.17
C ASP A 357 28.60 22.67 -11.90
N ALA A 358 29.17 23.84 -12.21
CA ALA A 358 30.57 24.14 -11.92
C ALA A 358 30.88 24.18 -10.42
N ASP A 359 29.93 24.65 -9.61
CA ASP A 359 30.06 24.72 -8.15
C ASP A 359 29.99 23.31 -7.54
N LEU A 360 29.06 22.48 -8.03
CA LEU A 360 28.98 21.07 -7.62
C LEU A 360 30.30 20.34 -7.88
N VAL A 361 30.89 20.49 -9.07
CA VAL A 361 32.18 19.85 -9.39
C VAL A 361 33.29 20.31 -8.45
N ARG A 362 33.29 21.58 -8.01
CA ARG A 362 34.29 22.10 -7.04
C ARG A 362 34.12 21.51 -5.64
N LEU A 363 32.92 21.03 -5.29
CA LEU A 363 32.67 20.41 -3.99
C LEU A 363 32.97 18.91 -4.00
N LEU A 364 32.63 18.20 -5.11
CA LEU A 364 32.52 16.74 -5.13
C LEU A 364 33.82 15.95 -4.96
N ASP A 365 34.98 16.52 -5.36
CA ASP A 365 36.29 15.88 -5.23
C ASP A 365 37.33 16.84 -4.58
N ASN A 366 36.88 17.64 -3.64
CA ASN A 366 37.73 18.56 -2.88
C ASN A 366 38.14 17.92 -1.55
N ALA A 367 39.43 17.75 -1.34
CA ALA A 367 39.99 17.11 -0.12
C ALA A 367 39.69 17.90 1.17
N ASP A 368 39.43 19.20 1.09
CA ASP A 368 39.10 20.06 2.23
C ASP A 368 37.58 20.11 2.52
N VAL A 369 36.78 19.35 1.77
CA VAL A 369 35.30 19.34 1.86
C VAL A 369 34.78 17.97 2.22
N THR A 370 33.76 17.94 3.08
CA THR A 370 32.93 16.76 3.32
C THR A 370 31.45 17.10 3.05
N LEU A 371 30.70 16.17 2.42
CA LEU A 371 29.33 16.38 1.99
C LEU A 371 28.41 15.33 2.61
N ASP A 372 27.41 15.78 3.36
CA ASP A 372 26.20 15.01 3.57
C ASP A 372 25.20 15.41 2.47
N VAL A 373 24.72 14.46 1.70
CA VAL A 373 23.86 14.75 0.55
C VAL A 373 22.48 14.12 0.69
N PHE A 374 21.54 14.64 -0.05
CA PHE A 374 20.28 13.93 -0.30
C PHE A 374 20.23 13.48 -1.74
N ASN A 375 20.31 12.16 -1.97
CA ASN A 375 20.40 11.49 -3.28
C ASN A 375 21.79 11.68 -3.96
N SER A 376 22.72 10.83 -3.60
CA SER A 376 24.11 10.86 -4.09
C SER A 376 24.27 10.42 -5.57
N ALA A 377 23.36 9.62 -6.11
CA ALA A 377 23.49 9.04 -7.47
C ALA A 377 23.73 10.08 -8.58
N PRO A 378 22.95 11.17 -8.70
CA PRO A 378 23.23 12.20 -9.70
C PRO A 378 24.52 12.98 -9.44
N LEU A 379 24.96 13.09 -8.19
CA LEU A 379 26.20 13.76 -7.81
C LEU A 379 27.42 12.93 -8.20
N TYR A 380 27.40 11.62 -7.97
CA TYR A 380 28.43 10.70 -8.47
C TYR A 380 28.53 10.76 -10.00
N ALA A 381 27.40 10.77 -10.70
CA ALA A 381 27.40 10.90 -12.16
C ALA A 381 28.06 12.22 -12.64
N LYS A 382 27.80 13.35 -11.95
CA LYS A 382 28.44 14.64 -12.25
C LYS A 382 29.94 14.63 -11.95
N ALA A 383 30.36 14.07 -10.81
CA ALA A 383 31.78 13.91 -10.46
C ALA A 383 32.53 13.11 -11.53
N MET A 384 31.98 11.96 -11.90
CA MET A 384 32.57 11.08 -12.90
C MET A 384 32.63 11.70 -14.31
N ALA A 385 31.63 12.49 -14.69
CA ALA A 385 31.63 13.25 -15.94
C ALA A 385 32.74 14.30 -15.96
N ALA A 386 33.11 14.86 -14.81
CA ALA A 386 34.22 15.80 -14.64
C ALA A 386 35.61 15.10 -14.46
N GLY A 387 35.67 13.77 -14.45
CA GLY A 387 36.89 12.98 -14.27
C GLY A 387 37.25 12.67 -12.83
N GLY A 388 36.35 12.97 -11.88
CA GLY A 388 36.45 12.66 -10.46
C GLY A 388 35.63 11.42 -10.04
N TRP A 389 35.50 11.23 -8.72
CA TRP A 389 34.78 10.09 -8.13
C TRP A 389 33.75 10.48 -7.07
N GLY A 390 33.60 11.76 -6.76
CA GLY A 390 32.72 12.25 -5.69
C GLY A 390 33.24 11.89 -4.29
N SER A 391 34.55 11.91 -4.10
CA SER A 391 35.20 11.46 -2.87
C SER A 391 34.88 12.30 -1.63
N SER A 392 34.33 13.50 -1.81
CA SER A 392 33.88 14.36 -0.70
C SER A 392 32.53 13.91 -0.11
N ILE A 393 31.75 13.07 -0.80
CA ILE A 393 30.46 12.59 -0.29
C ILE A 393 30.71 11.55 0.80
N VAL A 394 30.21 11.79 2.01
CA VAL A 394 30.36 10.90 3.16
C VAL A 394 29.06 10.32 3.70
N TRP A 395 27.89 10.84 3.24
CA TRP A 395 26.59 10.36 3.66
C TRP A 395 25.49 10.71 2.66
N ASP A 396 24.45 9.86 2.58
CA ASP A 396 23.27 10.05 1.70
C ASP A 396 21.97 9.81 2.46
N GLY A 397 21.17 10.89 2.63
CA GLY A 397 19.89 10.86 3.33
C GLY A 397 18.81 10.04 2.62
N LYS A 398 18.84 9.93 1.29
CA LYS A 398 17.84 9.12 0.56
C LYS A 398 18.06 7.63 0.79
N LEU A 399 19.32 7.18 0.84
CA LEU A 399 19.63 5.79 1.17
C LEU A 399 19.28 5.46 2.62
N ALA A 400 19.58 6.39 3.54
CA ALA A 400 19.17 6.23 4.94
C ALA A 400 17.65 6.13 5.09
N ALA A 401 16.88 7.00 4.42
CA ALA A 401 15.41 6.94 4.41
C ALA A 401 14.88 5.60 3.86
N TYR A 402 15.50 5.08 2.81
CA TYR A 402 15.15 3.79 2.24
C TYR A 402 15.39 2.63 3.21
N LEU A 403 16.51 2.60 3.92
CA LEU A 403 16.79 1.56 4.91
C LEU A 403 15.81 1.62 6.07
N LEU A 404 15.54 2.82 6.59
CA LEU A 404 14.63 3.02 7.72
C LEU A 404 13.17 2.70 7.38
N ASP A 405 12.74 2.91 6.14
CA ASP A 405 11.41 2.50 5.63
C ASP A 405 11.46 2.12 4.15
N ALA A 406 11.82 0.88 3.85
CA ALA A 406 11.81 0.34 2.49
C ALA A 406 10.40 0.20 1.88
N SER A 407 9.34 0.45 2.65
CA SER A 407 7.95 0.35 2.17
C SER A 407 7.42 1.65 1.56
N ALA A 408 8.08 2.77 1.79
CA ALA A 408 7.69 4.06 1.25
C ALA A 408 7.76 4.07 -0.29
N SER A 409 6.80 4.73 -0.91
CA SER A 409 6.72 4.81 -2.38
C SER A 409 7.67 5.87 -2.97
N LYS A 410 8.08 6.82 -2.16
CA LYS A 410 8.98 7.93 -2.51
C LYS A 410 9.78 8.38 -1.30
N TYR A 411 10.94 8.95 -1.58
CA TYR A 411 11.83 9.55 -0.57
C TYR A 411 12.10 10.99 -1.00
N GLN A 412 11.33 11.93 -0.45
CA GLN A 412 11.48 13.37 -0.71
C GLN A 412 11.71 14.11 0.60
N ILE A 413 12.56 15.13 0.59
CA ILE A 413 12.87 15.93 1.79
C ILE A 413 11.61 16.53 2.40
N SER A 414 10.70 17.04 1.56
CA SER A 414 9.42 17.63 1.97
C SER A 414 8.48 16.65 2.70
N GLU A 415 8.60 15.34 2.44
CA GLU A 415 7.85 14.27 3.12
C GLU A 415 8.57 13.82 4.40
N LEU A 416 9.91 13.80 4.38
CA LEU A 416 10.71 13.36 5.52
C LEU A 416 10.77 14.40 6.65
N ILE A 417 10.80 15.69 6.33
CA ILE A 417 10.81 16.77 7.34
C ILE A 417 9.66 16.62 8.36
N PRO A 418 8.38 16.52 7.96
CA PRO A 418 7.30 16.31 8.92
C PRO A 418 7.33 14.93 9.56
N ALA A 419 7.73 13.87 8.85
CA ALA A 419 7.83 12.51 9.39
C ALA A 419 8.83 12.44 10.55
N TYR A 420 9.99 13.09 10.40
CA TYR A 420 11.03 13.18 11.42
C TYR A 420 10.85 14.35 12.38
N LYS A 421 9.83 15.20 12.18
CA LYS A 421 9.63 16.45 12.95
C LYS A 421 10.91 17.28 13.00
N ALA A 422 11.58 17.43 11.85
CA ALA A 422 12.84 18.12 11.77
C ALA A 422 12.68 19.63 12.03
N ALA A 423 13.38 20.12 13.05
CA ALA A 423 13.34 21.52 13.45
C ALA A 423 14.15 22.40 12.49
N ALA A 424 13.65 23.62 12.23
CA ALA A 424 14.38 24.60 11.45
C ALA A 424 15.36 25.37 12.36
N ALA A 425 16.58 25.53 11.88
CA ALA A 425 17.57 26.41 12.49
C ALA A 425 17.49 27.86 11.94
N PHE A 426 16.98 27.99 10.71
CA PHE A 426 16.78 29.26 10.00
C PHE A 426 15.68 29.10 8.94
N THR A 427 15.23 30.22 8.37
CA THR A 427 14.32 30.24 7.20
C THR A 427 15.09 30.59 5.94
N CYS A 428 14.60 30.14 4.78
CA CYS A 428 15.13 30.51 3.48
C CYS A 428 13.98 30.49 2.45
N THR A 429 13.64 31.63 1.92
CA THR A 429 12.52 31.80 0.98
C THR A 429 12.74 31.03 -0.32
N ASP A 430 13.96 31.01 -0.87
CA ASP A 430 14.27 30.34 -2.14
C ASP A 430 14.46 28.81 -1.97
N TYR A 431 14.86 28.35 -0.78
CA TYR A 431 15.10 26.96 -0.42
C TYR A 431 14.43 26.62 0.92
N PRO A 432 13.11 26.41 0.96
CA PRO A 432 12.33 26.30 2.21
C PRO A 432 12.77 25.15 3.14
N ASP A 433 13.36 24.10 2.57
CA ASP A 433 13.83 22.93 3.32
C ASP A 433 15.23 23.11 3.93
N ALA A 434 16.00 24.11 3.46
CA ALA A 434 17.41 24.26 3.78
C ALA A 434 17.69 24.33 5.31
N GLY A 435 16.91 25.11 6.04
CA GLY A 435 17.08 25.29 7.47
C GLY A 435 16.77 24.03 8.33
N ARG A 436 16.16 23.00 7.73
CA ARG A 436 15.80 21.74 8.41
C ARG A 436 16.70 20.56 8.08
N LEU A 437 17.58 20.69 7.08
CA LEU A 437 18.43 19.58 6.63
C LEU A 437 19.33 19.04 7.73
N ALA A 438 19.92 19.91 8.54
CA ALA A 438 20.85 19.51 9.60
C ALA A 438 20.17 18.62 10.64
N ASP A 439 19.00 19.03 11.13
CA ASP A 439 18.25 18.26 12.13
C ASP A 439 17.67 16.98 11.51
N LEU A 440 17.16 17.04 10.27
CA LEU A 440 16.69 15.86 9.54
C LEU A 440 17.79 14.81 9.44
N PHE A 441 18.97 15.18 8.94
CA PHE A 441 20.06 14.24 8.73
C PHE A 441 20.61 13.70 10.05
N ALA A 442 20.69 14.54 11.10
CA ALA A 442 21.10 14.11 12.43
C ALA A 442 20.14 13.06 13.02
N ARG A 443 18.83 13.26 12.88
CA ARG A 443 17.80 12.29 13.34
C ARG A 443 17.89 10.98 12.58
N MET A 444 18.01 11.02 11.27
CA MET A 444 18.14 9.82 10.44
C MET A 444 19.42 9.03 10.77
N LYS A 445 20.54 9.70 10.98
CA LYS A 445 21.78 9.06 11.44
C LYS A 445 21.60 8.37 12.78
N ALA A 446 20.97 9.05 13.75
CA ALA A 446 20.68 8.49 15.06
C ALA A 446 19.75 7.26 14.98
N GLU A 447 18.77 7.27 14.09
CA GLU A 447 17.83 6.16 13.92
C GLU A 447 18.48 4.95 13.25
N ILE A 448 19.33 5.13 12.22
CA ILE A 448 20.17 4.05 11.63
C ILE A 448 20.96 3.34 12.72
N THR A 449 21.61 4.12 13.61
CA THR A 449 22.37 3.56 14.74
C THR A 449 21.46 2.85 15.74
N ALA A 450 20.31 3.43 16.07
CA ALA A 450 19.35 2.84 17.01
C ALA A 450 18.75 1.51 16.49
N CYS A 451 18.56 1.38 15.17
CA CYS A 451 18.11 0.15 14.52
C CYS A 451 19.25 -0.88 14.34
N GLY A 452 20.50 -0.50 14.59
CA GLY A 452 21.67 -1.37 14.40
C GLY A 452 22.06 -1.59 12.93
N GLU A 453 21.70 -0.67 12.05
CA GLU A 453 21.93 -0.78 10.61
C GLU A 453 23.19 -0.06 10.11
N ASP A 454 24.04 0.43 11.01
CA ASP A 454 25.29 1.15 10.66
C ASP A 454 26.19 0.36 9.72
N ALA A 455 26.38 -0.94 9.96
CA ALA A 455 27.22 -1.77 9.10
C ALA A 455 26.57 -1.95 7.71
N LEU A 456 25.26 -2.20 7.64
CA LEU A 456 24.55 -2.31 6.37
C LEU A 456 24.66 -1.01 5.57
N TYR A 457 24.45 0.12 6.23
CA TYR A 457 24.53 1.42 5.58
C TYR A 457 25.96 1.73 5.11
N ASN A 458 26.94 1.70 6.01
CA ASN A 458 28.30 2.20 5.74
C ASN A 458 29.15 1.24 4.90
N GLU A 459 28.95 -0.09 5.04
CA GLU A 459 29.81 -1.08 4.39
C GLU A 459 29.20 -1.62 3.08
N ILE A 460 27.88 -1.50 2.90
CA ILE A 460 27.18 -2.07 1.74
C ILE A 460 26.43 -0.99 0.95
N GLU A 461 25.40 -0.37 1.50
CA GLU A 461 24.46 0.45 0.73
C GLU A 461 25.08 1.77 0.26
N PHE A 462 25.79 2.46 1.12
CA PHE A 462 26.42 3.74 0.75
C PHE A 462 27.55 3.58 -0.28
N PRO A 463 28.54 2.65 -0.12
CA PRO A 463 29.55 2.41 -1.16
C PRO A 463 28.96 1.90 -2.48
N LEU A 464 27.88 1.13 -2.42
CA LEU A 464 27.23 0.60 -3.62
C LEU A 464 26.65 1.71 -4.52
N ALA A 465 26.21 2.84 -3.96
CA ALA A 465 25.70 3.96 -4.75
C ALA A 465 26.72 4.48 -5.78
N GLN A 466 27.99 4.60 -5.38
CA GLN A 466 29.08 5.00 -6.27
C GLN A 466 29.33 3.94 -7.36
N VAL A 467 29.32 2.65 -6.99
CA VAL A 467 29.49 1.54 -7.95
C VAL A 467 28.37 1.54 -8.99
N LEU A 468 27.11 1.73 -8.57
CA LEU A 468 25.96 1.77 -9.49
C LEU A 468 26.01 2.99 -10.42
N ALA A 469 26.50 4.13 -9.95
CA ALA A 469 26.73 5.31 -10.79
C ALA A 469 27.83 5.04 -11.82
N ASP A 470 28.92 4.37 -11.47
CA ASP A 470 29.98 3.99 -12.40
C ASP A 470 29.51 2.93 -13.40
N MET A 471 28.73 1.95 -12.98
CA MET A 471 28.09 0.97 -13.89
C MET A 471 27.18 1.66 -14.92
N THR A 472 26.39 2.65 -14.48
CA THR A 472 25.54 3.47 -15.38
C THR A 472 26.40 4.24 -16.38
N ARG A 473 27.47 4.88 -15.93
CA ARG A 473 28.40 5.62 -16.76
C ARG A 473 29.15 4.71 -17.76
N THR A 474 29.66 3.61 -17.28
CA THR A 474 30.42 2.66 -18.09
C THR A 474 29.53 1.99 -19.14
N GLY A 475 28.29 1.69 -18.81
CA GLY A 475 27.37 1.00 -19.71
C GLY A 475 27.80 -0.43 -20.07
N VAL A 476 26.99 -1.12 -20.81
CA VAL A 476 27.22 -2.50 -21.27
C VAL A 476 27.46 -2.50 -22.77
N LEU A 477 28.62 -3.02 -23.22
CA LEU A 477 28.95 -3.12 -24.64
C LEU A 477 28.03 -4.14 -25.33
N VAL A 478 27.54 -3.81 -26.50
CA VAL A 478 26.65 -4.68 -27.27
C VAL A 478 27.10 -4.82 -28.72
N ASP A 479 26.90 -6.00 -29.28
CA ASP A 479 27.05 -6.27 -30.73
C ASP A 479 25.81 -5.78 -31.47
N LYS A 480 25.84 -4.53 -31.93
CA LYS A 480 24.73 -3.89 -32.63
C LYS A 480 24.34 -4.64 -33.89
N ASP A 481 25.33 -5.03 -34.70
CA ASP A 481 25.08 -5.72 -35.97
C ASP A 481 24.45 -7.09 -35.71
N GLY A 482 24.89 -7.78 -34.68
CA GLY A 482 24.33 -9.06 -34.25
C GLY A 482 22.88 -8.93 -33.82
N ILE A 483 22.54 -7.87 -33.06
CA ILE A 483 21.15 -7.58 -32.65
C ILE A 483 20.28 -7.25 -33.88
N GLU A 484 20.78 -6.48 -34.84
CA GLU A 484 20.06 -6.18 -36.10
C GLU A 484 19.76 -7.45 -36.90
N GLN A 485 20.76 -8.32 -37.08
CA GLN A 485 20.62 -9.60 -37.79
C GLN A 485 19.65 -10.54 -37.06
N PHE A 486 19.72 -10.58 -35.75
CA PHE A 486 18.76 -11.33 -34.92
C PHE A 486 17.33 -10.82 -35.13
N GLY A 487 17.14 -9.49 -35.19
CA GLY A 487 15.86 -8.87 -35.49
C GLY A 487 15.31 -9.23 -36.86
N VAL A 488 16.15 -9.41 -37.89
CA VAL A 488 15.72 -9.88 -39.23
C VAL A 488 15.16 -11.30 -39.12
N LYS A 489 15.89 -12.22 -38.51
CA LYS A 489 15.44 -13.61 -38.31
C LYS A 489 14.12 -13.68 -37.51
N LEU A 490 14.03 -12.88 -36.48
CA LEU A 490 12.84 -12.86 -35.61
C LEU A 490 11.58 -12.35 -36.37
N ARG A 491 11.74 -11.38 -37.28
CA ARG A 491 10.64 -10.92 -38.12
C ARG A 491 10.19 -11.96 -39.13
N GLU A 492 11.13 -12.73 -39.73
CA GLU A 492 10.81 -13.85 -40.60
C GLU A 492 10.00 -14.93 -39.87
N GLU A 493 10.39 -15.28 -38.65
CA GLU A 493 9.64 -16.22 -37.80
C GLU A 493 8.24 -15.66 -37.43
N LEU A 494 8.14 -14.37 -37.13
CA LEU A 494 6.86 -13.72 -36.86
C LEU A 494 5.88 -13.79 -38.04
N GLU A 495 6.38 -13.56 -39.25
CA GLU A 495 5.56 -13.66 -40.48
C GLU A 495 5.08 -15.10 -40.72
N GLN A 496 5.93 -16.10 -40.46
CA GLN A 496 5.54 -17.51 -40.58
C GLN A 496 4.43 -17.87 -39.59
N VAL A 497 4.60 -17.50 -38.31
CA VAL A 497 3.60 -17.76 -37.27
C VAL A 497 2.28 -17.00 -37.59
N LEU A 498 2.36 -15.76 -38.02
CA LEU A 498 1.19 -14.97 -38.40
C LEU A 498 0.44 -15.60 -39.59
N THR A 499 1.19 -16.12 -40.55
CA THR A 499 0.60 -16.85 -41.71
C THR A 499 -0.17 -18.09 -41.26
N ARG A 500 0.36 -18.89 -40.31
CA ARG A 500 -0.36 -20.02 -39.73
C ARG A 500 -1.62 -19.58 -39.00
N ILE A 501 -1.53 -18.56 -38.17
CA ILE A 501 -2.71 -17.98 -37.46
C ILE A 501 -3.78 -17.54 -38.47
N HIS A 502 -3.40 -16.87 -39.56
CA HIS A 502 -4.35 -16.43 -40.60
C HIS A 502 -5.02 -17.61 -41.32
N MET A 503 -4.27 -18.70 -41.55
CA MET A 503 -4.82 -19.92 -42.13
C MET A 503 -5.83 -20.60 -41.17
N GLU A 504 -5.47 -20.72 -39.89
CA GLU A 504 -6.33 -21.37 -38.90
C GLU A 504 -7.61 -20.56 -38.60
N THR A 505 -7.50 -19.24 -38.57
CA THR A 505 -8.66 -18.35 -38.33
C THR A 505 -9.50 -18.09 -39.59
N GLY A 506 -8.97 -18.44 -40.81
CA GLY A 506 -9.61 -18.11 -42.07
C GLY A 506 -9.69 -16.61 -42.38
N SER A 507 -8.92 -15.78 -41.69
CA SER A 507 -8.97 -14.32 -41.80
C SER A 507 -7.59 -13.70 -41.91
N ALA A 508 -7.25 -13.14 -43.08
CA ALA A 508 -6.00 -12.41 -43.29
C ALA A 508 -5.88 -11.09 -42.55
N THR A 509 -6.97 -10.61 -41.89
CA THR A 509 -7.00 -9.37 -41.12
C THR A 509 -7.07 -9.63 -39.61
N PHE A 510 -7.01 -10.88 -39.21
CA PHE A 510 -7.05 -11.24 -37.79
C PHE A 510 -5.79 -10.74 -37.07
N ASN A 511 -5.97 -10.03 -35.97
CA ASN A 511 -4.87 -9.50 -35.16
C ASN A 511 -4.71 -10.29 -33.85
N PRO A 512 -3.67 -11.13 -33.71
CA PRO A 512 -3.43 -11.92 -32.49
C PRO A 512 -3.16 -11.08 -31.23
N ASN A 513 -2.79 -9.81 -31.40
CA ASN A 513 -2.58 -8.87 -30.30
C ASN A 513 -3.87 -8.16 -29.85
N SER A 514 -4.99 -8.33 -30.57
CA SER A 514 -6.27 -7.77 -30.17
C SER A 514 -6.98 -8.70 -29.17
N PRO A 515 -7.10 -8.35 -27.88
CA PRO A 515 -7.79 -9.18 -26.91
C PRO A 515 -9.24 -9.47 -27.30
N LYS A 516 -9.88 -8.49 -27.96
CA LYS A 516 -11.27 -8.61 -28.41
C LYS A 516 -11.40 -9.64 -29.52
N GLN A 517 -10.63 -9.51 -30.61
CA GLN A 517 -10.71 -10.46 -31.73
C GLN A 517 -10.30 -11.87 -31.30
N LEU A 518 -9.27 -11.97 -30.47
CA LEU A 518 -8.82 -13.26 -29.96
C LEU A 518 -9.87 -13.90 -29.03
N GLY A 519 -10.49 -13.14 -28.14
CA GLY A 519 -11.55 -13.64 -27.27
C GLY A 519 -12.79 -14.11 -28.05
N GLU A 520 -13.23 -13.36 -29.06
CA GLU A 520 -14.33 -13.75 -29.96
C GLU A 520 -13.99 -15.03 -30.75
N MET A 521 -12.76 -15.15 -31.24
CA MET A 521 -12.31 -16.34 -31.97
C MET A 521 -12.26 -17.58 -31.07
N LEU A 522 -11.57 -17.51 -29.95
CA LEU A 522 -11.34 -18.68 -29.08
C LEU A 522 -12.63 -19.12 -28.37
N PHE A 523 -13.40 -18.20 -27.82
CA PHE A 523 -14.50 -18.53 -26.93
C PHE A 523 -15.87 -18.51 -27.60
N ASP A 524 -16.11 -17.60 -28.54
CA ASP A 524 -17.41 -17.49 -29.21
C ASP A 524 -17.45 -18.32 -30.50
N THR A 525 -16.34 -18.40 -31.28
CA THR A 525 -16.30 -19.14 -32.56
C THR A 525 -15.87 -20.59 -32.38
N MET A 526 -14.75 -20.82 -31.67
CA MET A 526 -14.22 -22.17 -31.45
C MET A 526 -14.84 -22.87 -30.23
N GLY A 527 -15.53 -22.15 -29.34
CA GLY A 527 -16.21 -22.71 -28.18
C GLY A 527 -15.27 -23.28 -27.13
N LEU A 528 -14.03 -22.75 -27.00
CA LEU A 528 -13.07 -23.23 -26.02
C LEU A 528 -13.51 -22.88 -24.59
N PRO A 529 -13.02 -23.63 -23.58
CA PRO A 529 -13.30 -23.31 -22.19
C PRO A 529 -12.81 -21.89 -21.86
N HIS A 530 -13.72 -21.03 -21.38
CA HIS A 530 -13.39 -19.64 -21.06
C HIS A 530 -13.15 -19.43 -19.57
N GLY A 531 -12.21 -18.56 -19.24
CA GLY A 531 -11.93 -18.11 -17.89
C GLY A 531 -12.77 -16.90 -17.46
N LYS A 532 -12.16 -15.92 -16.78
CA LYS A 532 -12.81 -14.71 -16.27
C LYS A 532 -13.28 -13.80 -17.39
N LYS A 533 -14.51 -13.28 -17.28
CA LYS A 533 -15.03 -12.21 -18.14
C LYS A 533 -14.61 -10.85 -17.57
N THR A 534 -13.97 -10.02 -18.39
CA THR A 534 -13.61 -8.64 -18.04
C THR A 534 -14.63 -7.66 -18.60
N GLN A 535 -14.53 -6.38 -18.23
CA GLN A 535 -15.37 -5.32 -18.80
C GLN A 535 -15.23 -5.17 -20.33
N ARG A 536 -14.13 -5.65 -20.91
CA ARG A 536 -13.81 -5.56 -22.35
C ARG A 536 -14.01 -6.87 -23.12
N GLY A 537 -14.59 -7.91 -22.49
CA GLY A 537 -14.79 -9.24 -23.06
C GLY A 537 -14.07 -10.33 -22.27
N TRP A 538 -13.86 -11.49 -22.88
CA TRP A 538 -13.14 -12.60 -22.27
C TRP A 538 -11.67 -12.26 -22.02
N SER A 539 -11.12 -12.71 -20.90
CA SER A 539 -9.66 -12.58 -20.67
C SER A 539 -8.90 -13.44 -21.65
N THR A 540 -7.87 -12.83 -22.26
CA THR A 540 -6.87 -13.50 -23.11
C THR A 540 -5.47 -13.22 -22.57
N ASP A 541 -5.35 -13.16 -21.23
CA ASP A 541 -4.07 -13.02 -20.55
C ASP A 541 -3.21 -14.29 -20.68
N ALA A 542 -1.94 -14.17 -20.30
CA ALA A 542 -1.00 -15.26 -20.46
C ALA A 542 -1.42 -16.52 -19.69
N GLU A 543 -2.01 -16.39 -18.50
CA GLU A 543 -2.45 -17.52 -17.68
C GLU A 543 -3.61 -18.26 -18.34
N THR A 544 -4.61 -17.52 -18.87
CA THR A 544 -5.74 -18.09 -19.59
C THR A 544 -5.28 -18.81 -20.85
N LEU A 545 -4.41 -18.19 -21.65
CA LEU A 545 -3.91 -18.82 -22.89
C LEU A 545 -3.01 -20.03 -22.60
N GLU A 546 -2.18 -19.96 -21.57
CA GLU A 546 -1.33 -21.10 -21.18
C GLU A 546 -2.15 -22.33 -20.78
N SER A 547 -3.30 -22.13 -20.12
CA SER A 547 -4.22 -23.22 -19.79
C SER A 547 -4.88 -23.88 -21.02
N LEU A 548 -4.84 -23.22 -22.17
CA LEU A 548 -5.40 -23.67 -23.45
C LEU A 548 -4.33 -24.01 -24.50
N ARG A 549 -3.06 -24.18 -24.08
CA ARG A 549 -1.91 -24.40 -24.95
C ARG A 549 -2.02 -25.63 -25.84
N GLU A 550 -2.83 -26.60 -25.48
CA GLU A 550 -3.08 -27.83 -26.27
C GLU A 550 -3.75 -27.55 -27.64
N TYR A 551 -4.37 -26.37 -27.79
CA TYR A 551 -5.00 -25.97 -29.05
C TYR A 551 -3.98 -25.27 -29.97
N PRO A 552 -3.84 -25.72 -31.25
CA PRO A 552 -2.79 -25.20 -32.16
C PRO A 552 -2.82 -23.68 -32.32
N LEU A 553 -4.01 -23.08 -32.51
CA LEU A 553 -4.16 -21.64 -32.63
C LEU A 553 -3.66 -20.91 -31.37
N VAL A 554 -3.90 -21.46 -30.19
CA VAL A 554 -3.45 -20.83 -28.93
C VAL A 554 -1.94 -20.91 -28.78
N GLU A 555 -1.31 -22.03 -29.15
CA GLU A 555 0.14 -22.18 -29.17
C GLU A 555 0.78 -21.18 -30.15
N ASP A 556 0.25 -21.05 -31.38
CA ASP A 556 0.73 -20.07 -32.35
C ASP A 556 0.53 -18.62 -31.88
N VAL A 557 -0.59 -18.29 -31.20
CA VAL A 557 -0.80 -16.96 -30.61
C VAL A 557 0.18 -16.68 -29.47
N LEU A 558 0.44 -17.65 -28.61
CA LEU A 558 1.45 -17.52 -27.54
C LEU A 558 2.84 -17.29 -28.12
N GLN A 559 3.21 -18.05 -29.14
CA GLN A 559 4.47 -17.91 -29.86
C GLN A 559 4.58 -16.53 -30.53
N TYR A 560 3.55 -16.11 -31.26
CA TYR A 560 3.50 -14.80 -31.89
C TYR A 560 3.68 -13.66 -30.90
N ARG A 561 2.95 -13.68 -29.79
CA ARG A 561 3.06 -12.65 -28.74
C ARG A 561 4.45 -12.63 -28.11
N ALA A 562 5.04 -13.80 -27.87
CA ALA A 562 6.40 -13.89 -27.33
C ALA A 562 7.43 -13.29 -28.29
N TYR A 563 7.36 -13.63 -29.57
CA TYR A 563 8.26 -13.09 -30.60
C TYR A 563 8.04 -11.60 -30.83
N GLN A 564 6.78 -11.15 -30.89
CA GLN A 564 6.46 -9.74 -31.03
C GLN A 564 7.02 -8.91 -29.86
N LYS A 565 6.88 -9.40 -28.63
CA LYS A 565 7.45 -8.76 -27.45
C LYS A 565 8.98 -8.74 -27.52
N LEU A 566 9.58 -9.84 -27.95
CA LEU A 566 11.04 -9.92 -28.09
C LEU A 566 11.55 -8.93 -29.14
N ASN A 567 10.89 -8.81 -30.28
CA ASN A 567 11.27 -7.86 -31.33
C ASN A 567 11.08 -6.41 -30.88
N SER A 568 9.87 -6.04 -30.43
CA SER A 568 9.54 -4.64 -30.13
C SER A 568 10.27 -4.11 -28.90
N THR A 569 10.35 -4.93 -27.83
CA THR A 569 10.91 -4.46 -26.55
C THR A 569 12.43 -4.61 -26.52
N TYR A 570 12.95 -5.75 -26.98
CA TYR A 570 14.36 -6.04 -26.80
C TYR A 570 15.20 -5.80 -28.05
N VAL A 571 14.72 -6.08 -29.27
CA VAL A 571 15.50 -5.74 -30.47
C VAL A 571 15.38 -4.25 -30.78
N GLU A 572 14.19 -3.80 -31.13
CA GLU A 572 13.97 -2.39 -31.51
C GLU A 572 14.19 -1.43 -30.35
N GLY A 573 13.82 -1.84 -29.12
CA GLY A 573 14.00 -1.04 -27.90
C GLY A 573 15.47 -0.84 -27.57
N LEU A 574 16.30 -1.89 -27.62
CA LEU A 574 17.74 -1.80 -27.34
C LEU A 574 18.47 -1.02 -28.43
N LEU A 575 18.20 -1.29 -29.72
CA LEU A 575 18.83 -0.57 -30.84
C LEU A 575 18.67 0.96 -30.77
N LYS A 576 17.57 1.43 -30.19
CA LYS A 576 17.28 2.87 -30.02
C LYS A 576 18.12 3.56 -28.93
N VAL A 577 18.64 2.78 -27.99
CA VAL A 577 19.32 3.28 -26.79
C VAL A 577 20.81 2.95 -26.75
N ILE A 578 21.33 2.35 -27.83
CA ILE A 578 22.78 2.16 -27.99
C ILE A 578 23.41 3.52 -28.21
N GLY A 579 24.36 3.88 -27.36
CA GLY A 579 25.13 5.12 -27.46
C GLY A 579 26.11 5.12 -28.65
N GLU A 580 26.71 6.27 -28.93
CA GLU A 580 27.75 6.42 -29.97
C GLU A 580 29.00 5.57 -29.67
N ASP A 581 29.23 5.25 -28.40
CA ASP A 581 30.28 4.37 -27.89
C ASP A 581 29.99 2.86 -28.06
N GLY A 582 28.83 2.52 -28.64
CA GLY A 582 28.39 1.12 -28.81
C GLY A 582 27.87 0.47 -27.52
N ARG A 583 27.59 1.26 -26.48
CA ARG A 583 27.16 0.75 -25.18
C ARG A 583 25.71 1.17 -24.87
N ILE A 584 25.09 0.40 -24.00
CA ILE A 584 23.79 0.71 -23.41
C ILE A 584 24.00 1.19 -21.98
N HIS A 585 23.60 2.41 -21.70
CA HIS A 585 23.68 3.05 -20.38
C HIS A 585 22.33 2.93 -19.68
N SER A 586 22.19 1.90 -18.85
CA SER A 586 20.99 1.71 -18.05
C SER A 586 21.15 2.43 -16.70
N THR A 587 20.07 2.99 -16.19
CA THR A 587 20.04 3.52 -14.81
C THR A 587 19.80 2.37 -13.84
N PHE A 588 20.64 2.25 -12.81
CA PHE A 588 20.47 1.28 -11.73
C PHE A 588 19.95 1.97 -10.48
N ASN A 589 18.74 1.59 -10.05
CA ASN A 589 18.06 2.16 -8.90
C ASN A 589 18.28 1.32 -7.65
N GLN A 590 18.61 1.97 -6.56
CA GLN A 590 18.92 1.33 -5.27
C GLN A 590 17.72 1.36 -4.32
N THR A 591 16.80 2.30 -4.46
CA THR A 591 15.75 2.62 -3.47
C THR A 591 14.34 2.29 -3.91
N GLU A 592 14.14 1.50 -4.97
CA GLU A 592 12.78 1.25 -5.51
C GLU A 592 12.16 -0.09 -5.07
N ALA A 593 12.98 -1.08 -4.76
CA ALA A 593 12.49 -2.41 -4.41
C ALA A 593 12.46 -2.61 -2.89
N ARG A 594 11.28 -2.85 -2.32
CA ARG A 594 11.09 -3.12 -0.88
C ARG A 594 11.92 -4.29 -0.32
N THR A 595 12.41 -5.16 -1.20
CA THR A 595 13.12 -6.40 -0.83
C THR A 595 14.63 -6.25 -0.84
N GLY A 596 15.19 -5.05 -0.96
CA GLY A 596 16.62 -4.83 -1.10
C GLY A 596 17.20 -5.17 -2.48
N ARG A 597 16.35 -5.58 -3.45
CA ARG A 597 16.81 -5.81 -4.83
C ARG A 597 17.09 -4.47 -5.51
N ARG A 598 17.98 -4.49 -6.49
CA ARG A 598 18.21 -3.35 -7.39
C ARG A 598 17.28 -3.44 -8.58
N SER A 599 16.80 -2.31 -9.07
CA SER A 599 16.06 -2.22 -10.32
C SER A 599 16.91 -1.56 -11.42
N SER A 600 16.52 -1.76 -12.66
CA SER A 600 17.20 -1.22 -13.83
C SER A 600 16.18 -0.59 -14.75
N ASP A 601 16.45 0.65 -15.18
CA ASP A 601 15.56 1.44 -16.05
C ASP A 601 16.31 2.09 -17.21
N ASN A 602 15.58 2.41 -18.27
CA ASN A 602 16.01 3.17 -19.44
C ASN A 602 17.29 2.67 -20.13
N PRO A 603 17.35 1.40 -20.56
CA PRO A 603 16.33 0.37 -20.58
C PRO A 603 16.42 -0.57 -19.36
N ASN A 604 15.33 -1.33 -19.09
CA ASN A 604 15.38 -2.38 -18.08
C ASN A 604 16.13 -3.61 -18.60
N LEU A 605 17.37 -3.79 -18.18
CA LEU A 605 18.24 -4.92 -18.57
C LEU A 605 17.98 -6.20 -17.77
N GLN A 606 17.27 -6.12 -16.63
CA GLN A 606 17.01 -7.27 -15.76
C GLN A 606 15.92 -8.19 -16.34
N ASN A 607 15.06 -7.67 -17.20
CA ASN A 607 13.92 -8.40 -17.77
C ASN A 607 14.23 -9.10 -19.11
N ILE A 608 15.50 -9.15 -19.54
CA ILE A 608 15.89 -9.88 -20.76
C ILE A 608 15.58 -11.36 -20.58
N PRO A 609 14.74 -11.98 -21.46
CA PRO A 609 14.30 -13.36 -21.30
C PRO A 609 15.47 -14.35 -21.30
N ILE A 610 15.38 -15.40 -20.46
CA ILE A 610 16.37 -16.48 -20.38
C ILE A 610 15.76 -17.86 -20.59
N ARG A 611 14.44 -18.00 -20.44
CA ARG A 611 13.76 -19.30 -20.46
C ARG A 611 13.42 -19.79 -21.87
N THR A 612 13.39 -18.90 -22.85
CA THR A 612 13.13 -19.24 -24.25
C THR A 612 14.44 -19.30 -25.01
N GLU A 613 14.54 -20.18 -25.99
CA GLU A 613 15.74 -20.33 -26.82
C GLU A 613 16.15 -19.01 -27.50
N LEU A 614 15.21 -18.32 -28.13
CA LEU A 614 15.44 -17.01 -28.75
C LEU A 614 15.81 -15.92 -27.75
N GLY A 615 15.17 -15.91 -26.57
CA GLY A 615 15.54 -14.98 -25.51
C GLY A 615 16.94 -15.20 -24.96
N SER A 616 17.38 -16.45 -24.88
CA SER A 616 18.75 -16.82 -24.51
C SER A 616 19.77 -16.36 -25.56
N GLN A 617 19.45 -16.49 -26.85
CA GLN A 617 20.33 -16.03 -27.96
C GLN A 617 20.58 -14.52 -27.90
N LEU A 618 19.58 -13.71 -27.53
CA LEU A 618 19.75 -12.25 -27.40
C LEU A 618 20.86 -11.86 -26.42
N ARG A 619 21.07 -12.64 -25.36
CA ARG A 619 22.12 -12.37 -24.38
C ARG A 619 23.54 -12.53 -24.93
N ALA A 620 23.73 -13.31 -25.95
CA ALA A 620 25.03 -13.48 -26.58
C ALA A 620 25.55 -12.19 -27.25
N TYR A 621 24.69 -11.23 -27.52
CA TYR A 621 25.06 -9.93 -28.08
C TYR A 621 25.46 -8.88 -27.03
N PHE A 622 25.39 -9.21 -25.75
CA PHE A 622 25.98 -8.41 -24.67
C PHE A 622 27.41 -8.94 -24.46
N VAL A 623 28.39 -8.13 -24.82
CA VAL A 623 29.79 -8.52 -24.82
C VAL A 623 30.56 -7.84 -23.69
N ALA A 624 31.64 -8.46 -23.23
CA ALA A 624 32.45 -7.95 -22.12
C ALA A 624 33.39 -6.81 -22.58
#